data_c6f138801f6a74e10fbc77b409641e80
#
_entry.id   c6f138801f6a74e10fbc77b409641e80
#
_cell.length_a   1.000
_cell.length_b   1.000
_cell.length_c   1.000
_cell.angle_alpha   90.00
_cell.angle_beta   90.00
_cell.angle_gamma   90.00
#
_symmetry.space_group_name_H-M   'P 1'
#
loop_
_entity.id
_entity.type
_entity.pdbx_description
1 polymer ?
#
loop_
_entity_poly.entity_id
_entity_poly.type
_entity_poly.pdbx_seq_one_letter_code
_entity_poly.pdbx_strand_id
1 'polypeptide(L)'
;LNHYSVDVDYLISGRAPSALFDMSAFGEYQWRQGLSFATQNGRVDYFNTYRQNSFKQFWSDVKALDLSTYDLILTDYEPVTAWAARLAHKPCIGIGRQYAFKEPSLYSKLSLLQRGLIDYFAPASRWLGMHWQPLDNCIPPIVREQQSETELSERHVLVYLPFENLEQVVDALIPLKSYQFSVFHPSIKQTDNLDAPHILGFP
;
A
#
# COMPACT_ATOMS: atom_id res chain seq x y z
N LEU A 1 -17.87 1.51 9.23
CA LEU A 1 -18.67 2.64 8.72
C LEU A 1 -20.16 2.45 8.97
N ASN A 2 -20.64 1.21 9.16
CA ASN A 2 -22.07 0.90 9.37
C ASN A 2 -22.70 1.49 10.68
N HIS A 3 -21.93 2.12 11.55
CA HIS A 3 -22.45 2.82 12.72
C HIS A 3 -22.84 4.29 12.44
N TYR A 4 -22.42 4.81 11.31
CA TYR A 4 -22.74 6.16 10.87
C TYR A 4 -23.36 6.03 9.48
N SER A 5 -24.54 6.52 9.20
CA SER A 5 -25.20 6.51 7.88
C SER A 5 -24.32 7.20 6.82
N VAL A 6 -23.27 6.53 6.39
CA VAL A 6 -22.31 7.02 5.40
C VAL A 6 -22.33 6.07 4.21
N ASP A 7 -22.70 6.60 3.04
CA ASP A 7 -22.58 5.89 1.78
C ASP A 7 -21.12 5.98 1.28
N VAL A 8 -20.55 4.87 0.88
CA VAL A 8 -19.14 4.79 0.47
C VAL A 8 -19.02 4.09 -0.86
N ASP A 9 -18.46 4.78 -1.84
CA ASP A 9 -18.04 4.21 -3.12
C ASP A 9 -16.51 4.01 -3.12
N TYR A 10 -16.08 2.94 -3.77
CA TYR A 10 -14.66 2.59 -3.83
C TYR A 10 -14.09 2.78 -5.24
N LEU A 11 -12.89 3.35 -5.30
CA LEU A 11 -12.07 3.39 -6.50
C LEU A 11 -10.72 2.74 -6.21
N ILE A 12 -10.35 1.77 -7.05
CA ILE A 12 -9.09 1.04 -6.96
C ILE A 12 -8.24 1.36 -8.19
N SER A 13 -6.97 1.67 -7.98
CA SER A 13 -6.04 1.93 -9.08
C SER A 13 -4.63 1.37 -8.83
N GLY A 14 -3.75 1.51 -9.81
CA GLY A 14 -2.33 1.17 -9.70
C GLY A 14 -1.99 -0.31 -9.90
N ARG A 15 -2.99 -1.21 -9.99
CA ARG A 15 -2.80 -2.63 -10.31
C ARG A 15 -3.74 -3.04 -11.44
N ALA A 16 -3.29 -4.00 -12.26
CA ALA A 16 -4.17 -4.60 -13.25
C ALA A 16 -5.32 -5.35 -12.56
N PRO A 17 -6.53 -5.40 -13.14
CA PRO A 17 -7.66 -6.14 -12.57
C PRO A 17 -7.34 -7.61 -12.26
N SER A 18 -6.51 -8.26 -13.11
CA SER A 18 -6.06 -9.65 -12.92
C SER A 18 -5.12 -9.85 -11.73
N ALA A 19 -4.57 -8.77 -11.16
CA ALA A 19 -3.69 -8.79 -10.00
C ALA A 19 -4.39 -8.36 -8.70
N LEU A 20 -5.71 -8.07 -8.78
CA LEU A 20 -6.53 -7.81 -7.61
C LEU A 20 -6.99 -9.15 -7.01
N PHE A 21 -6.93 -9.27 -5.70
CA PHE A 21 -7.37 -10.43 -4.95
C PHE A 21 -8.14 -9.98 -3.70
N ASP A 22 -9.00 -10.86 -3.20
CA ASP A 22 -9.81 -10.64 -1.98
C ASP A 22 -10.59 -9.32 -1.98
N MET A 23 -11.20 -9.01 -3.14
CA MET A 23 -11.93 -7.76 -3.33
C MET A 23 -13.38 -7.79 -2.80
N SER A 24 -13.84 -8.92 -2.28
CA SER A 24 -15.22 -9.13 -1.82
C SER A 24 -15.68 -8.14 -0.74
N ALA A 25 -14.75 -7.68 0.09
CA ALA A 25 -15.03 -6.72 1.15
C ALA A 25 -15.40 -5.31 0.65
N PHE A 26 -15.06 -4.99 -0.60
CA PHE A 26 -15.36 -3.68 -1.22
C PHE A 26 -16.71 -3.68 -1.95
N GLY A 27 -17.30 -4.86 -2.24
CA GLY A 27 -18.52 -4.93 -3.04
C GLY A 27 -18.31 -4.43 -4.47
N GLU A 28 -19.15 -3.48 -4.91
CA GLU A 28 -18.94 -2.77 -6.18
C GLU A 28 -17.85 -1.72 -6.03
N TYR A 29 -16.95 -1.65 -7.00
CA TYR A 29 -15.90 -0.62 -7.06
C TYR A 29 -15.61 -0.19 -8.48
N GLN A 30 -15.12 1.02 -8.64
CA GLN A 30 -14.58 1.52 -9.89
C GLN A 30 -13.11 1.17 -10.00
N TRP A 31 -12.69 0.75 -11.20
CA TRP A 31 -11.27 0.53 -11.48
C TRP A 31 -10.73 1.61 -12.43
N ARG A 32 -9.52 2.06 -12.17
CA ARG A 32 -8.73 2.94 -13.04
C ARG A 32 -7.31 2.43 -13.14
N GLN A 33 -6.62 2.76 -14.23
CA GLN A 33 -5.22 2.33 -14.39
C GLN A 33 -4.34 2.98 -13.32
N GLY A 34 -4.50 4.26 -13.06
CA GLY A 34 -3.72 5.01 -12.10
C GLY A 34 -2.23 5.06 -12.45
N LEU A 35 -1.41 5.21 -11.41
CA LEU A 35 0.05 5.15 -11.48
C LEU A 35 0.57 4.07 -10.54
N SER A 36 1.63 3.38 -10.93
CA SER A 36 2.28 2.35 -10.11
C SER A 36 3.80 2.53 -10.12
N PHE A 37 4.46 1.99 -9.11
CA PHE A 37 5.92 1.99 -9.05
C PHE A 37 6.47 0.64 -9.49
N ALA A 38 7.42 0.65 -10.42
CA ALA A 38 8.27 -0.50 -10.67
C ALA A 38 9.29 -0.60 -9.52
N THR A 39 9.44 -1.80 -8.98
CA THR A 39 10.43 -2.07 -7.94
C THR A 39 11.37 -3.17 -8.39
N GLN A 40 12.65 -3.04 -8.05
CA GLN A 40 13.66 -4.05 -8.26
C GLN A 40 14.56 -4.13 -7.03
N ASN A 41 14.69 -5.34 -6.44
CA ASN A 41 15.47 -5.57 -5.23
C ASN A 41 15.17 -4.57 -4.09
N GLY A 42 13.89 -4.39 -3.77
CA GLY A 42 13.43 -3.49 -2.71
C GLY A 42 13.54 -1.99 -3.00
N ARG A 43 13.98 -1.59 -4.20
CA ARG A 43 14.15 -0.18 -4.58
C ARG A 43 13.23 0.20 -5.74
N VAL A 44 12.81 1.47 -5.76
CA VAL A 44 12.05 2.01 -6.89
C VAL A 44 12.96 2.13 -8.11
N ASP A 45 12.56 1.48 -9.20
CA ASP A 45 13.15 1.64 -10.52
C ASP A 45 12.44 2.78 -11.26
N TYR A 46 13.00 3.97 -11.23
CA TYR A 46 12.39 5.17 -11.81
C TYR A 46 12.23 5.09 -13.33
N PHE A 47 13.17 4.42 -14.02
CA PHE A 47 13.10 4.30 -15.47
C PHE A 47 11.95 3.37 -15.90
N ASN A 48 11.87 2.19 -15.31
CA ASN A 48 10.76 1.28 -15.57
C ASN A 48 9.43 1.82 -15.03
N THR A 49 9.43 2.54 -13.91
CA THR A 49 8.25 3.26 -13.42
C THR A 49 7.74 4.24 -14.48
N TYR A 50 8.62 5.04 -15.10
CA TYR A 50 8.22 5.97 -16.15
C TYR A 50 7.67 5.25 -17.40
N ARG A 51 8.32 4.16 -17.82
CA ARG A 51 7.94 3.42 -19.04
C ARG A 51 6.60 2.70 -18.93
N GLN A 52 6.27 2.15 -17.76
CA GLN A 52 5.04 1.37 -17.58
C GLN A 52 3.80 2.24 -17.26
N ASN A 53 3.99 3.50 -16.90
CA ASN A 53 2.90 4.41 -16.61
C ASN A 53 2.49 5.23 -17.84
N SER A 54 1.19 5.29 -18.11
CA SER A 54 0.62 6.19 -19.11
C SER A 54 0.12 7.47 -18.43
N PHE A 55 0.92 8.52 -18.42
CA PHE A 55 0.51 9.82 -17.88
C PHE A 55 -0.70 10.41 -18.63
N LYS A 56 -0.83 10.11 -19.93
CA LYS A 56 -2.00 10.53 -20.71
C LYS A 56 -3.27 9.87 -20.17
N GLN A 57 -3.22 8.55 -19.92
CA GLN A 57 -4.35 7.82 -19.36
C GLN A 57 -4.66 8.30 -17.93
N PHE A 58 -3.63 8.46 -17.11
CA PHE A 58 -3.78 8.98 -15.76
C PHE A 58 -4.56 10.30 -15.73
N TRP A 59 -4.16 11.30 -16.54
CA TRP A 59 -4.87 12.58 -16.60
C TRP A 59 -6.26 12.47 -17.21
N SER A 60 -6.49 11.52 -18.11
CA SER A 60 -7.82 11.20 -18.63
C SER A 60 -8.72 10.67 -17.51
N ASP A 61 -8.21 9.72 -16.71
CA ASP A 61 -8.94 9.13 -15.58
C ASP A 61 -9.26 10.17 -14.50
N VAL A 62 -8.30 11.03 -14.17
CA VAL A 62 -8.48 12.14 -13.20
C VAL A 62 -9.61 13.09 -13.66
N LYS A 63 -9.61 13.48 -14.93
CA LYS A 63 -10.60 14.42 -15.46
C LYS A 63 -11.99 13.81 -15.68
N ALA A 64 -12.05 12.50 -15.91
CA ALA A 64 -13.30 11.78 -16.12
C ALA A 64 -14.02 11.43 -14.82
N LEU A 65 -13.35 11.58 -13.67
CA LEU A 65 -13.95 11.26 -12.38
C LEU A 65 -14.85 12.40 -11.90
N ASP A 66 -16.16 12.14 -11.90
CA ASP A 66 -17.15 13.08 -11.36
C ASP A 66 -17.23 12.92 -9.83
N LEU A 67 -16.86 13.97 -9.12
CA LEU A 67 -16.92 14.05 -7.66
C LEU A 67 -18.02 14.97 -7.15
N SER A 68 -18.94 15.40 -8.01
CA SER A 68 -19.99 16.39 -7.64
C SER A 68 -20.87 15.93 -6.49
N THR A 69 -21.20 14.63 -6.45
CA THR A 69 -22.09 14.01 -5.46
C THR A 69 -21.42 13.62 -4.15
N TYR A 70 -20.09 13.71 -4.06
CA TYR A 70 -19.35 13.33 -2.85
C TYR A 70 -19.07 14.54 -1.96
N ASP A 71 -19.28 14.40 -0.68
CA ASP A 71 -18.97 15.41 0.33
C ASP A 71 -17.50 15.37 0.73
N LEU A 72 -16.89 14.18 0.76
CA LEU A 72 -15.54 13.94 1.23
C LEU A 72 -14.87 12.85 0.39
N ILE A 73 -13.61 13.05 0.07
CA ILE A 73 -12.75 12.05 -0.54
C ILE A 73 -11.75 11.54 0.50
N LEU A 74 -11.67 10.23 0.65
CA LEU A 74 -10.60 9.56 1.40
C LEU A 74 -9.66 8.89 0.41
N THR A 75 -8.36 9.03 0.61
CA THR A 75 -7.36 8.39 -0.25
C THR A 75 -6.29 7.69 0.59
N ASP A 76 -6.03 6.41 0.29
CA ASP A 76 -4.86 5.69 0.77
C ASP A 76 -3.72 5.81 -0.26
N TYR A 77 -3.19 7.03 -0.37
CA TYR A 77 -2.11 7.39 -1.29
C TYR A 77 -2.41 7.06 -2.77
N GLU A 78 -3.70 7.08 -3.13
CA GLU A 78 -4.19 6.79 -4.48
C GLU A 78 -4.24 8.09 -5.30
N PRO A 79 -3.49 8.21 -6.42
CA PRO A 79 -3.29 9.48 -7.08
C PRO A 79 -4.48 9.96 -7.94
N VAL A 80 -5.32 9.07 -8.47
CA VAL A 80 -6.43 9.48 -9.36
C VAL A 80 -7.48 10.27 -8.58
N THR A 81 -7.95 9.71 -7.46
CA THR A 81 -8.95 10.38 -6.60
C THR A 81 -8.38 11.62 -5.93
N ALA A 82 -7.10 11.58 -5.48
CA ALA A 82 -6.45 12.71 -4.86
C ALA A 82 -6.33 13.92 -5.81
N TRP A 83 -5.89 13.69 -7.05
CA TRP A 83 -5.80 14.74 -8.06
C TRP A 83 -7.17 15.22 -8.56
N ALA A 84 -8.14 14.32 -8.71
CA ALA A 84 -9.51 14.70 -9.07
C ALA A 84 -10.13 15.59 -7.98
N ALA A 85 -9.98 15.22 -6.69
CA ALA A 85 -10.44 16.02 -5.57
C ALA A 85 -9.77 17.41 -5.56
N ARG A 86 -8.46 17.47 -5.80
CA ARG A 86 -7.72 18.74 -5.89
C ARG A 86 -8.22 19.64 -7.01
N LEU A 87 -8.46 19.07 -8.21
CA LEU A 87 -8.97 19.83 -9.36
C LEU A 87 -10.42 20.29 -9.16
N ALA A 88 -11.25 19.47 -8.52
CA ALA A 88 -12.65 19.77 -8.22
C ALA A 88 -12.82 20.62 -6.93
N HIS A 89 -11.73 21.00 -6.26
CA HIS A 89 -11.74 21.70 -4.98
C HIS A 89 -12.57 20.99 -3.89
N LYS A 90 -12.64 19.65 -3.94
CA LYS A 90 -13.34 18.84 -2.94
C LYS A 90 -12.43 18.57 -1.72
N PRO A 91 -13.01 18.51 -0.51
CA PRO A 91 -12.27 18.06 0.66
C PRO A 91 -11.68 16.66 0.44
N CYS A 92 -10.37 16.51 0.69
CA CYS A 92 -9.68 15.24 0.53
C CYS A 92 -8.80 14.99 1.77
N ILE A 93 -8.99 13.85 2.41
CA ILE A 93 -8.17 13.39 3.53
C ILE A 93 -7.33 12.22 3.06
N GLY A 94 -6.01 12.37 3.11
CA GLY A 94 -5.07 11.28 2.90
C GLY A 94 -4.87 10.48 4.19
N ILE A 95 -5.09 9.17 4.12
CA ILE A 95 -4.86 8.27 5.25
C ILE A 95 -3.89 7.19 4.75
N GLY A 96 -2.79 6.99 5.44
CA GLY A 96 -1.87 5.93 5.07
C GLY A 96 -0.45 6.14 5.56
N ARG A 97 0.37 5.11 5.39
CA ARG A 97 1.76 5.10 5.83
C ARG A 97 2.60 6.20 5.16
N GLN A 98 2.37 6.45 3.89
CA GLN A 98 3.13 7.44 3.12
C GLN A 98 2.90 8.86 3.65
N TYR A 99 1.71 9.15 4.12
CA TYR A 99 1.40 10.45 4.70
C TYR A 99 2.13 10.73 6.02
N ALA A 100 2.57 9.71 6.75
CA ALA A 100 3.42 9.90 7.93
C ALA A 100 4.74 10.62 7.60
N PHE A 101 5.25 10.47 6.38
CA PHE A 101 6.46 11.18 5.95
C PHE A 101 6.27 12.70 5.77
N LYS A 102 5.06 13.22 5.90
CA LYS A 102 4.79 14.66 5.99
C LYS A 102 5.08 15.24 7.38
N GLU A 103 5.25 14.40 8.40
CA GLU A 103 5.69 14.84 9.71
C GLU A 103 7.09 15.48 9.64
N PRO A 104 7.30 16.67 10.26
CA PRO A 104 8.55 17.43 10.11
C PRO A 104 9.81 16.63 10.44
N SER A 105 9.74 15.78 11.47
CA SER A 105 10.86 14.91 11.91
C SER A 105 11.27 13.87 10.89
N LEU A 106 10.33 13.38 10.08
CA LEU A 106 10.56 12.41 9.01
C LEU A 106 10.84 13.14 7.68
N TYR A 107 10.05 14.17 7.37
CA TYR A 107 10.15 14.94 6.13
C TYR A 107 11.54 15.58 5.94
N SER A 108 12.14 16.08 7.01
CA SER A 108 13.47 16.69 6.98
C SER A 108 14.57 15.73 6.49
N LYS A 109 14.39 14.43 6.68
CA LYS A 109 15.34 13.38 6.28
C LYS A 109 15.20 12.95 4.81
N LEU A 110 14.15 13.38 4.14
CA LEU A 110 13.88 13.01 2.75
C LEU A 110 14.73 13.83 1.78
N SER A 111 15.18 13.18 0.70
CA SER A 111 15.77 13.87 -0.46
C SER A 111 14.70 14.72 -1.18
N LEU A 112 15.13 15.67 -2.02
CA LEU A 112 14.21 16.53 -2.79
C LEU A 112 13.24 15.71 -3.67
N LEU A 113 13.72 14.63 -4.29
CA LEU A 113 12.88 13.74 -5.09
C LEU A 113 11.81 13.05 -4.25
N GLN A 114 12.19 12.52 -3.08
CA GLN A 114 11.25 11.88 -2.15
C GLN A 114 10.21 12.87 -1.63
N ARG A 115 10.61 14.10 -1.30
CA ARG A 115 9.66 15.17 -0.92
C ARG A 115 8.67 15.44 -2.04
N GLY A 116 9.15 15.57 -3.28
CA GLY A 116 8.28 15.72 -4.44
C GLY A 116 7.26 14.58 -4.58
N LEU A 117 7.66 13.33 -4.37
CA LEU A 117 6.74 12.20 -4.37
C LEU A 117 5.71 12.32 -3.25
N ILE A 118 6.15 12.59 -2.01
CA ILE A 118 5.23 12.70 -0.86
C ILE A 118 4.23 13.84 -1.03
N ASP A 119 4.62 14.95 -1.63
CA ASP A 119 3.76 16.12 -1.76
C ASP A 119 2.83 16.05 -2.97
N TYR A 120 3.27 15.44 -4.07
CA TYR A 120 2.59 15.55 -5.36
C TYR A 120 2.07 14.25 -5.95
N PHE A 121 2.46 13.08 -5.44
CA PHE A 121 1.94 11.82 -5.97
C PHE A 121 0.43 11.69 -5.72
N ALA A 122 0.01 11.82 -4.47
CA ALA A 122 -1.39 11.81 -4.07
C ALA A 122 -1.68 13.01 -3.14
N PRO A 123 -1.92 14.21 -3.69
CA PRO A 123 -2.10 15.41 -2.91
C PRO A 123 -3.43 15.41 -2.15
N ALA A 124 -3.41 15.57 -0.85
CA ALA A 124 -4.59 15.68 -0.01
C ALA A 124 -4.63 17.04 0.69
N SER A 125 -5.83 17.59 0.95
CA SER A 125 -6.02 18.86 1.65
C SER A 125 -5.74 18.74 3.16
N ARG A 126 -5.96 17.55 3.70
CA ARG A 126 -5.58 17.13 5.06
C ARG A 126 -5.02 15.73 5.00
N TRP A 127 -4.26 15.33 6.00
CA TRP A 127 -3.69 13.98 6.05
C TRP A 127 -3.62 13.45 7.48
N LEU A 128 -3.66 12.13 7.58
CA LEU A 128 -3.46 11.35 8.79
C LEU A 128 -2.48 10.22 8.47
N GLY A 129 -1.26 10.30 8.99
CA GLY A 129 -0.24 9.29 8.79
C GLY A 129 -0.51 8.03 9.59
N MET A 130 0.02 6.89 9.14
CA MET A 130 0.10 5.69 9.97
C MET A 130 1.56 5.39 10.32
N HIS A 131 1.89 5.35 11.60
CA HIS A 131 3.25 5.13 12.07
C HIS A 131 3.27 4.40 13.42
N TRP A 132 4.31 3.59 13.64
CA TRP A 132 4.49 2.86 14.90
C TRP A 132 4.84 3.75 16.10
N GLN A 133 5.60 4.82 15.83
CA GLN A 133 5.92 5.81 16.87
C GLN A 133 4.81 6.84 16.98
N PRO A 134 4.50 7.33 18.18
CA PRO A 134 3.57 8.44 18.36
C PRO A 134 4.14 9.71 17.72
N LEU A 135 3.43 10.21 16.71
CA LEU A 135 3.72 11.45 15.99
C LEU A 135 2.42 12.26 15.93
N ASP A 136 2.49 13.59 15.83
CA ASP A 136 1.35 14.48 16.04
C ASP A 136 0.15 14.19 15.12
N ASN A 137 0.38 14.04 13.83
CA ASN A 137 -0.69 13.75 12.86
C ASN A 137 -0.66 12.28 12.42
N CYS A 138 -0.31 11.37 13.30
CA CYS A 138 -0.26 9.94 13.00
C CYS A 138 -1.09 9.13 13.99
N ILE A 139 -1.64 8.05 13.46
CA ILE A 139 -2.27 6.97 14.22
C ILE A 139 -1.39 5.71 14.13
N PRO A 140 -1.48 4.80 15.10
CA PRO A 140 -0.88 3.48 14.94
C PRO A 140 -1.48 2.73 13.75
N PRO A 141 -0.80 1.72 13.21
CA PRO A 141 -1.35 0.86 12.17
C PRO A 141 -2.72 0.30 12.56
N ILE A 142 -3.67 0.36 11.63
CA ILE A 142 -5.02 -0.16 11.84
C ILE A 142 -4.93 -1.68 11.76
N VAL A 143 -5.25 -2.36 12.86
CA VAL A 143 -5.33 -3.81 12.92
C VAL A 143 -6.76 -4.23 13.25
N ARG A 144 -7.21 -5.32 12.62
CA ARG A 144 -8.49 -5.93 12.96
C ARG A 144 -8.32 -6.72 14.26
N GLU A 145 -9.17 -6.49 15.25
CA GLU A 145 -9.21 -7.34 16.43
C GLU A 145 -9.58 -8.76 16.00
N GLN A 146 -8.68 -9.69 16.25
CA GLN A 146 -8.96 -11.12 16.10
C GLN A 146 -9.57 -11.64 17.38
N GLN A 147 -10.75 -12.25 17.29
CA GLN A 147 -11.41 -12.88 18.42
C GLN A 147 -10.90 -14.30 18.72
N SER A 148 -9.86 -14.77 18.05
CA SER A 148 -9.31 -16.10 18.29
C SER A 148 -8.10 -16.01 19.23
N GLU A 149 -8.16 -16.73 20.33
CA GLU A 149 -7.02 -17.10 21.16
C GLU A 149 -6.13 -18.09 20.39
N THR A 150 -5.36 -17.58 19.44
CA THR A 150 -4.32 -18.39 18.79
C THR A 150 -3.13 -18.42 19.72
N GLU A 151 -2.71 -19.60 20.16
CA GLU A 151 -1.46 -19.75 20.91
C GLU A 151 -0.32 -19.18 20.09
N LEU A 152 0.31 -18.13 20.62
CA LEU A 152 1.47 -17.52 19.99
C LEU A 152 2.68 -18.47 20.16
N SER A 153 3.27 -18.88 19.06
CA SER A 153 4.53 -19.60 19.08
C SER A 153 5.68 -18.61 19.01
N GLU A 154 6.48 -18.52 20.06
CA GLU A 154 7.66 -17.65 20.13
C GLU A 154 8.74 -17.98 19.06
N ARG A 155 8.63 -19.14 18.41
CA ARG A 155 9.59 -19.63 17.41
C ARG A 155 9.04 -19.61 15.99
N HIS A 156 7.80 -19.16 15.78
CA HIS A 156 7.21 -19.05 14.46
C HIS A 156 7.26 -17.61 13.98
N VAL A 157 7.89 -17.38 12.85
CA VAL A 157 8.11 -16.05 12.27
C VAL A 157 7.44 -15.97 10.90
N LEU A 158 6.55 -14.99 10.73
CA LEU A 158 5.99 -14.65 9.44
C LEU A 158 6.93 -13.67 8.72
N VAL A 159 7.29 -14.00 7.48
CA VAL A 159 8.14 -13.18 6.61
C VAL A 159 7.33 -12.72 5.41
N TYR A 160 7.16 -11.41 5.25
CA TYR A 160 6.48 -10.79 4.11
C TYR A 160 7.35 -9.68 3.53
N LEU A 161 8.15 -10.03 2.52
CA LEU A 161 9.10 -9.15 1.84
C LEU A 161 8.87 -9.23 0.32
N PRO A 162 7.72 -8.76 -0.18
CA PRO A 162 7.26 -9.02 -1.56
C PRO A 162 8.09 -8.32 -2.65
N PHE A 163 8.97 -7.40 -2.30
CA PHE A 163 9.80 -6.63 -3.24
C PHE A 163 11.28 -7.02 -3.22
N GLU A 164 11.67 -7.88 -2.28
CA GLU A 164 13.04 -8.37 -2.17
C GLU A 164 13.28 -9.56 -3.10
N ASN A 165 14.54 -9.94 -3.29
CA ASN A 165 14.87 -11.17 -4.01
C ASN A 165 14.62 -12.37 -3.10
N LEU A 166 13.77 -13.31 -3.54
CA LEU A 166 13.37 -14.47 -2.74
C LEU A 166 14.55 -15.34 -2.32
N GLU A 167 15.51 -15.58 -3.23
CA GLU A 167 16.70 -16.40 -2.93
C GLU A 167 17.51 -15.78 -1.80
N GLN A 168 17.75 -14.48 -1.83
CA GLN A 168 18.48 -13.76 -0.78
C GLN A 168 17.74 -13.79 0.57
N VAL A 169 16.40 -13.72 0.53
CA VAL A 169 15.57 -13.87 1.74
C VAL A 169 15.75 -15.26 2.31
N VAL A 170 15.62 -16.31 1.50
CA VAL A 170 15.77 -17.71 1.92
C VAL A 170 17.18 -17.97 2.46
N ASP A 171 18.23 -17.53 1.77
CA ASP A 171 19.62 -17.67 2.20
C ASP A 171 19.87 -17.06 3.60
N ALA A 172 19.24 -15.91 3.87
CA ALA A 172 19.34 -15.27 5.17
C ALA A 172 18.63 -16.04 6.29
N LEU A 173 17.59 -16.84 5.96
CA LEU A 173 16.82 -17.62 6.93
C LEU A 173 17.41 -19.02 7.19
N ILE A 174 18.09 -19.64 6.21
CA ILE A 174 18.66 -20.99 6.33
C ILE A 174 19.47 -21.22 7.62
N PRO A 175 20.34 -20.30 8.09
CA PRO A 175 21.11 -20.51 9.31
C PRO A 175 20.28 -20.45 10.60
N LEU A 176 19.06 -19.92 10.57
CA LEU A 176 18.22 -19.66 11.74
C LEU A 176 17.35 -20.88 12.12
N LYS A 177 17.95 -22.04 12.26
CA LYS A 177 17.28 -23.35 12.45
C LYS A 177 16.43 -23.47 13.72
N SER A 178 16.57 -22.57 14.68
CA SER A 178 15.76 -22.55 15.91
C SER A 178 14.37 -21.96 15.72
N TYR A 179 14.08 -21.38 14.54
CA TYR A 179 12.81 -20.77 14.18
C TYR A 179 12.13 -21.53 13.06
N GLN A 180 10.81 -21.42 12.97
CA GLN A 180 10.00 -21.84 11.84
C GLN A 180 9.57 -20.59 11.09
N PHE A 181 9.72 -20.58 9.77
CA PHE A 181 9.39 -19.42 8.94
C PHE A 181 8.24 -19.73 8.01
N SER A 182 7.25 -18.83 7.97
CA SER A 182 6.22 -18.75 6.93
C SER A 182 6.55 -17.57 6.02
N VAL A 183 7.00 -17.86 4.80
CA VAL A 183 7.45 -16.86 3.83
C VAL A 183 6.37 -16.64 2.79
N PHE A 184 5.80 -15.45 2.74
CA PHE A 184 4.83 -15.02 1.72
C PHE A 184 5.53 -14.16 0.68
N HIS A 185 5.53 -14.62 -0.58
CA HIS A 185 6.21 -13.90 -1.65
C HIS A 185 5.55 -14.15 -3.02
N PRO A 186 5.37 -13.12 -3.88
CA PRO A 186 4.67 -13.24 -5.17
C PRO A 186 5.30 -14.21 -6.18
N SER A 187 6.59 -14.56 -6.01
CA SER A 187 7.28 -15.54 -6.86
C SER A 187 6.95 -16.97 -6.49
N ILE A 188 6.40 -17.23 -5.29
CA ILE A 188 5.99 -18.56 -4.86
C ILE A 188 4.61 -18.83 -5.48
N LYS A 189 4.46 -19.94 -6.19
CA LYS A 189 3.21 -20.29 -6.90
C LYS A 189 2.36 -21.31 -6.17
N GLN A 190 2.96 -22.08 -5.29
CA GLN A 190 2.30 -23.07 -4.45
C GLN A 190 3.05 -23.18 -3.12
N THR A 191 2.34 -23.60 -2.09
CA THR A 191 2.95 -23.84 -0.77
C THR A 191 3.94 -24.98 -0.84
N ASP A 192 5.18 -24.73 -0.50
CA ASP A 192 6.26 -25.73 -0.49
C ASP A 192 7.40 -25.33 0.47
N ASN A 193 8.26 -26.28 0.83
CA ASN A 193 9.47 -25.99 1.57
C ASN A 193 10.51 -25.30 0.68
N LEU A 194 11.09 -24.21 1.19
CA LEU A 194 12.10 -23.42 0.49
C LEU A 194 13.50 -23.77 1.00
N ASP A 195 14.20 -24.66 0.29
CA ASP A 195 15.61 -25.07 0.51
C ASP A 195 15.95 -25.56 1.92
N ALA A 196 15.05 -25.45 2.88
CA ALA A 196 15.19 -25.93 4.24
C ALA A 196 13.84 -26.31 4.87
N PRO A 197 13.77 -27.38 5.70
CA PRO A 197 12.49 -27.87 6.25
C PRO A 197 11.83 -26.93 7.27
N HIS A 198 12.55 -25.92 7.75
CA HIS A 198 12.03 -24.92 8.68
C HIS A 198 11.58 -23.62 7.96
N ILE A 199 11.60 -23.59 6.62
CA ILE A 199 11.17 -22.46 5.81
C ILE A 199 10.06 -22.93 4.88
N LEU A 200 8.83 -22.55 5.16
CA LEU A 200 7.65 -22.86 4.35
C LEU A 200 7.25 -21.63 3.53
N GLY A 201 7.24 -21.77 2.22
CA GLY A 201 6.83 -20.73 1.28
C GLY A 201 5.32 -20.77 1.00
N PHE A 202 4.73 -19.59 0.86
CA PHE A 202 3.33 -19.40 0.51
C PHE A 202 3.21 -18.41 -0.65
N PRO A 203 2.25 -18.63 -1.58
CA PRO A 203 1.97 -17.72 -2.67
C PRO A 203 1.42 -16.36 -2.22
#